data_1f631517166b5a0ad61be887fee9b293
#
_entry.id   1f631517166b5a0ad61be887fee9b293
#
_cell.length_a   1.000
_cell.length_b   1.000
_cell.length_c   1.000
_cell.angle_alpha   90.00
_cell.angle_beta   90.00
_cell.angle_gamma   90.00
#
_symmetry.space_group_name_H-M   'P 1'
#
loop_
_entity.id
_entity.type
_entity.pdbx_description
1 polymer ?
#
loop_
_entity_poly.entity_id
_entity_poly.type
_entity_poly.pdbx_seq_one_letter_code
_entity_poly.pdbx_strand_id
1 'polypeptide(L)'
;TDPAPSSMPNVWDPSKNNPEMSIEDIHQYIEWFAMGAKAAKDAGIDGVEIHAVHEGYLLDQFTIAAWNKRNDEYGGSLENRLRFPCEIVKAIKKACGQDFPVSVRYSVVSKTKDFNRGALPGEEYQEFGRDYQESEKVAKMLEEAGYDMLDCDNGSYDAWYWPHPPVYMPKACNLEDVEKVKQWVNIPVICGGRFDDPELAEKEIAAGKIDMMGMGRPLLADPDLANKFKEGREDDIRPCISCHFGCLARIFQVDMKTMSSKDISCALNPRCGMENHYNITKADVIKKVAVVGGGIAGMEAARVAALRGHSIDLYE
;
A
#
# COMPACT_ATOMS: atom_id res chain seq x y z
N THR A 1 20.57 12.40 2.94
CA THR A 1 19.50 13.07 2.16
C THR A 1 19.09 12.14 1.04
N ASP A 2 17.79 12.00 0.82
CA ASP A 2 17.25 11.13 -0.21
C ASP A 2 17.43 11.76 -1.60
N PRO A 3 17.65 10.99 -2.67
CA PRO A 3 17.72 11.54 -4.03
C PRO A 3 16.34 12.07 -4.46
N ALA A 4 16.35 13.08 -5.34
CA ALA A 4 15.14 13.71 -5.87
C ALA A 4 15.30 14.07 -7.35
N PRO A 5 14.21 14.32 -8.10
CA PRO A 5 14.31 14.78 -9.49
C PRO A 5 15.03 16.14 -9.61
N SER A 6 14.80 17.02 -8.64
CA SER A 6 15.42 18.34 -8.54
C SER A 6 15.73 18.64 -7.10
N SER A 7 16.67 19.56 -6.84
CA SER A 7 16.94 19.99 -5.47
C SER A 7 15.68 20.59 -4.84
N MET A 8 15.16 19.93 -3.79
CA MET A 8 13.89 20.28 -3.15
C MET A 8 13.95 20.02 -1.65
N PRO A 9 13.13 20.72 -0.82
CA PRO A 9 13.07 20.44 0.61
C PRO A 9 12.70 18.98 0.88
N ASN A 10 13.37 18.39 1.88
CA ASN A 10 13.01 17.06 2.35
C ASN A 10 11.66 17.11 3.09
N VAL A 11 10.76 16.19 2.81
CA VAL A 11 9.40 16.16 3.40
C VAL A 11 9.45 15.98 4.92
N TRP A 12 10.40 15.18 5.40
CA TRP A 12 10.55 14.86 6.84
C TRP A 12 11.39 15.89 7.62
N ASP A 13 12.32 16.56 6.93
CA ASP A 13 13.17 17.61 7.51
C ASP A 13 13.33 18.76 6.50
N PRO A 14 12.36 19.67 6.43
CA PRO A 14 12.37 20.77 5.46
C PRO A 14 13.54 21.76 5.59
N SER A 15 14.34 21.65 6.67
CA SER A 15 15.59 22.41 6.81
C SER A 15 16.73 21.90 5.93
N LYS A 16 16.55 20.70 5.32
CA LYS A 16 17.48 20.07 4.40
C LYS A 16 16.90 19.95 3.02
N ASN A 17 17.74 20.06 2.01
CA ASN A 17 17.35 19.75 0.64
C ASN A 17 17.81 18.36 0.23
N ASN A 18 16.96 17.65 -0.48
CA ASN A 18 17.31 16.47 -1.22
C ASN A 18 18.16 16.87 -2.43
N PRO A 19 19.26 16.16 -2.75
CA PRO A 19 20.06 16.44 -3.92
C PRO A 19 19.36 16.01 -5.20
N GLU A 20 19.57 16.75 -6.28
CA GLU A 20 19.16 16.33 -7.60
C GLU A 20 19.98 15.11 -8.07
N MET A 21 19.31 14.10 -8.62
CA MET A 21 19.97 12.94 -9.21
C MET A 21 20.68 13.30 -10.51
N SER A 22 21.87 12.76 -10.72
CA SER A 22 22.50 12.77 -12.04
C SER A 22 21.79 11.81 -13.01
N ILE A 23 22.03 11.95 -14.32
CA ILE A 23 21.53 10.99 -15.33
C ILE A 23 22.16 9.62 -15.11
N GLU A 24 23.42 9.57 -14.70
CA GLU A 24 24.13 8.34 -14.36
C GLU A 24 23.47 7.61 -13.19
N ASP A 25 23.05 8.35 -12.14
CA ASP A 25 22.31 7.75 -11.03
C ASP A 25 20.96 7.17 -11.49
N ILE A 26 20.22 7.89 -12.34
CA ILE A 26 18.94 7.41 -12.90
C ILE A 26 19.16 6.09 -13.65
N HIS A 27 20.16 6.02 -14.53
CA HIS A 27 20.48 4.79 -15.26
C HIS A 27 20.88 3.65 -14.33
N GLN A 28 21.65 3.95 -13.27
CA GLN A 28 22.04 2.95 -12.28
C GLN A 28 20.83 2.41 -11.51
N TYR A 29 19.87 3.26 -11.16
CA TYR A 29 18.62 2.81 -10.53
C TYR A 29 17.80 1.90 -11.46
N ILE A 30 17.69 2.23 -12.74
CA ILE A 30 17.02 1.39 -13.74
C ILE A 30 17.65 -0.01 -13.79
N GLU A 31 18.98 -0.09 -13.78
CA GLU A 31 19.71 -1.35 -13.74
C GLU A 31 19.41 -2.13 -12.43
N TRP A 32 19.41 -1.45 -11.28
CA TRP A 32 19.12 -2.10 -10.00
C TRP A 32 17.69 -2.65 -9.91
N PHE A 33 16.69 -1.93 -10.43
CA PHE A 33 15.33 -2.45 -10.54
C PHE A 33 15.27 -3.72 -11.41
N ALA A 34 15.96 -3.72 -12.56
CA ALA A 34 16.01 -4.89 -13.43
C ALA A 34 16.73 -6.08 -12.77
N MET A 35 17.84 -5.82 -12.07
CA MET A 35 18.58 -6.86 -11.32
C MET A 35 17.71 -7.43 -10.16
N GLY A 36 17.02 -6.58 -9.42
CA GLY A 36 16.12 -7.01 -8.33
C GLY A 36 14.97 -7.87 -8.85
N ALA A 37 14.33 -7.48 -9.94
CA ALA A 37 13.26 -8.26 -10.57
C ALA A 37 13.79 -9.60 -11.12
N LYS A 38 14.99 -9.61 -11.70
CA LYS A 38 15.64 -10.86 -12.16
C LYS A 38 15.95 -11.80 -11.01
N ALA A 39 16.44 -11.28 -9.88
CA ALA A 39 16.70 -12.07 -8.69
C ALA A 39 15.40 -12.66 -8.11
N ALA A 40 14.30 -11.87 -8.09
CA ALA A 40 12.98 -12.35 -7.67
C ALA A 40 12.50 -13.49 -8.58
N LYS A 41 12.58 -13.31 -9.90
CA LYS A 41 12.25 -14.37 -10.88
C LYS A 41 13.07 -15.64 -10.67
N ASP A 42 14.39 -15.52 -10.50
CA ASP A 42 15.28 -16.66 -10.30
C ASP A 42 15.01 -17.39 -8.98
N ALA A 43 14.45 -16.69 -7.99
CA ALA A 43 13.96 -17.28 -6.74
C ALA A 43 12.57 -17.95 -6.88
N GLY A 44 11.96 -17.93 -8.05
CA GLY A 44 10.66 -18.56 -8.31
C GLY A 44 9.45 -17.65 -7.98
N ILE A 45 9.64 -16.34 -7.90
CA ILE A 45 8.56 -15.36 -7.75
C ILE A 45 7.90 -15.12 -9.11
N ASP A 46 6.57 -15.11 -9.15
CA ASP A 46 5.79 -15.08 -10.40
C ASP A 46 5.70 -13.68 -11.05
N GLY A 47 5.91 -12.61 -10.30
CA GLY A 47 5.90 -11.23 -10.79
C GLY A 47 6.40 -10.26 -9.75
N VAL A 48 6.57 -8.99 -10.10
CA VAL A 48 7.00 -7.93 -9.18
C VAL A 48 6.07 -6.72 -9.27
N GLU A 49 5.95 -6.00 -8.16
CA GLU A 49 5.31 -4.70 -8.12
C GLU A 49 6.35 -3.61 -7.89
N ILE A 50 6.29 -2.56 -8.68
CA ILE A 50 7.12 -1.36 -8.51
C ILE A 50 6.33 -0.36 -7.67
N HIS A 51 6.77 -0.14 -6.45
CA HIS A 51 6.20 0.88 -5.57
C HIS A 51 6.76 2.24 -5.93
N ALA A 52 6.15 2.93 -6.90
CA ALA A 52 6.86 3.95 -7.62
C ALA A 52 6.09 5.21 -7.97
N VAL A 53 5.06 5.16 -8.80
CA VAL A 53 4.27 6.34 -9.21
C VAL A 53 3.17 6.57 -8.18
N HIS A 54 3.58 6.68 -6.94
CA HIS A 54 2.71 6.58 -5.79
C HIS A 54 3.25 7.41 -4.62
N GLU A 55 2.37 8.12 -3.93
CA GLU A 55 2.54 8.71 -2.60
C GLU A 55 3.68 9.74 -2.48
N GLY A 56 4.23 10.24 -3.59
CA GLY A 56 5.36 11.18 -3.56
C GLY A 56 6.72 10.51 -3.32
N TYR A 57 6.85 9.19 -3.52
CA TYR A 57 8.14 8.50 -3.60
C TYR A 57 8.93 8.98 -4.80
N LEU A 58 10.21 8.60 -4.87
CA LEU A 58 11.16 9.10 -5.85
C LEU A 58 10.60 9.14 -7.29
N LEU A 59 10.04 8.02 -7.78
CA LEU A 59 9.51 7.95 -9.13
C LEU A 59 8.26 8.83 -9.32
N ASP A 60 7.40 8.94 -8.31
CA ASP A 60 6.25 9.83 -8.35
C ASP A 60 6.68 11.30 -8.41
N GLN A 61 7.72 11.68 -7.65
CA GLN A 61 8.30 13.01 -7.71
C GLN A 61 8.80 13.36 -9.11
N PHE A 62 9.40 12.39 -9.85
CA PHE A 62 9.79 12.59 -11.23
C PHE A 62 8.59 12.90 -12.12
N THR A 63 7.44 12.27 -11.89
CA THR A 63 6.26 12.42 -12.74
C THR A 63 5.51 13.74 -12.53
N ILE A 64 5.63 14.37 -11.37
CA ILE A 64 4.87 15.56 -10.96
C ILE A 64 5.63 16.85 -11.28
N ALA A 65 5.08 17.70 -12.13
CA ALA A 65 5.69 18.95 -12.57
C ALA A 65 6.00 19.95 -11.45
N ALA A 66 5.24 19.89 -10.32
CA ALA A 66 5.48 20.73 -9.16
C ALA A 66 6.84 20.45 -8.52
N TRP A 67 7.30 19.19 -8.54
CA TRP A 67 8.55 18.74 -7.93
C TRP A 67 9.68 18.54 -8.95
N ASN A 68 9.37 18.11 -10.17
CA ASN A 68 10.36 17.92 -11.22
C ASN A 68 10.59 19.21 -12.01
N LYS A 69 11.69 19.90 -11.73
CA LYS A 69 12.13 21.12 -12.40
C LYS A 69 13.32 20.91 -13.35
N ARG A 70 13.60 19.66 -13.72
CA ARG A 70 14.70 19.30 -14.63
C ARG A 70 14.46 19.89 -16.03
N ASN A 71 15.57 20.19 -16.71
CA ASN A 71 15.57 20.70 -18.07
C ASN A 71 16.21 19.69 -19.07
N ASP A 72 16.47 18.46 -18.62
CA ASP A 72 16.99 17.37 -19.41
C ASP A 72 15.87 16.41 -19.87
N GLU A 73 16.26 15.25 -20.39
CA GLU A 73 15.34 14.22 -20.91
C GLU A 73 14.43 13.56 -19.86
N TYR A 74 14.63 13.83 -18.55
CA TYR A 74 13.80 13.36 -17.47
C TYR A 74 12.91 14.46 -16.86
N GLY A 75 12.81 15.64 -17.50
CA GLY A 75 12.01 16.78 -17.02
C GLY A 75 11.28 17.53 -18.12
N GLY A 76 10.49 18.53 -17.74
CA GLY A 76 9.69 19.34 -18.65
C GLY A 76 8.39 18.67 -19.08
N SER A 77 8.31 18.10 -20.29
CA SER A 77 7.09 17.47 -20.80
C SER A 77 6.67 16.26 -19.95
N LEU A 78 5.39 15.87 -20.04
CA LEU A 78 4.88 14.70 -19.33
C LEU A 78 5.61 13.42 -19.73
N GLU A 79 5.91 13.26 -21.01
CA GLU A 79 6.65 12.11 -21.56
C GLU A 79 8.05 12.01 -20.95
N ASN A 80 8.74 13.13 -20.81
CA ASN A 80 10.04 13.17 -20.16
C ASN A 80 9.96 12.86 -18.66
N ARG A 81 8.97 13.43 -17.96
CA ARG A 81 8.76 13.16 -16.55
C ARG A 81 8.40 11.70 -16.25
N LEU A 82 7.76 11.00 -17.20
CA LEU A 82 7.43 9.57 -17.09
C LEU A 82 8.53 8.66 -17.64
N ARG A 83 9.57 9.19 -18.25
CA ARG A 83 10.66 8.39 -18.85
C ARG A 83 11.25 7.40 -17.85
N PHE A 84 11.55 7.84 -16.63
CA PHE A 84 12.19 6.99 -15.63
C PHE A 84 11.35 5.75 -15.25
N PRO A 85 10.08 5.86 -14.78
CA PRO A 85 9.27 4.66 -14.53
C PRO A 85 9.02 3.81 -15.79
N CYS A 86 8.91 4.42 -16.97
CA CYS A 86 8.75 3.67 -18.22
C CYS A 86 10.02 2.89 -18.64
N GLU A 87 11.20 3.43 -18.38
CA GLU A 87 12.46 2.73 -18.66
C GLU A 87 12.70 1.59 -17.68
N ILE A 88 12.27 1.72 -16.41
CA ILE A 88 12.32 0.64 -15.42
C ILE A 88 11.56 -0.59 -15.91
N VAL A 89 10.29 -0.46 -16.28
CA VAL A 89 9.50 -1.63 -16.73
C VAL A 89 10.10 -2.25 -17.99
N LYS A 90 10.58 -1.44 -18.94
CA LYS A 90 11.26 -1.95 -20.14
C LYS A 90 12.53 -2.73 -19.81
N ALA A 91 13.34 -2.24 -18.87
CA ALA A 91 14.54 -2.93 -18.41
C ALA A 91 14.21 -4.24 -17.69
N ILE A 92 13.16 -4.27 -16.86
CA ILE A 92 12.68 -5.50 -16.21
C ILE A 92 12.21 -6.51 -17.26
N LYS A 93 11.36 -6.09 -18.21
CA LYS A 93 10.86 -6.96 -19.28
C LYS A 93 12.00 -7.51 -20.14
N LYS A 94 13.05 -6.71 -20.39
CA LYS A 94 14.26 -7.17 -21.08
C LYS A 94 15.02 -8.23 -20.27
N ALA A 95 15.14 -8.07 -18.96
CA ALA A 95 15.90 -8.97 -18.09
C ALA A 95 15.13 -10.26 -17.74
N CYS A 96 13.82 -10.15 -17.58
CA CYS A 96 12.96 -11.24 -17.09
C CYS A 96 12.12 -11.90 -18.19
N GLY A 97 12.02 -11.31 -19.37
CA GLY A 97 11.12 -11.76 -20.46
C GLY A 97 9.81 -10.98 -20.46
N GLN A 98 9.17 -10.91 -21.64
CA GLN A 98 7.97 -10.10 -21.86
C GLN A 98 6.76 -10.60 -21.05
N ASP A 99 6.69 -11.90 -20.78
CA ASP A 99 5.59 -12.53 -20.04
C ASP A 99 5.74 -12.45 -18.50
N PHE A 100 6.86 -11.90 -18.00
CA PHE A 100 7.05 -11.74 -16.56
C PHE A 100 6.20 -10.55 -16.06
N PRO A 101 5.20 -10.77 -15.18
CA PRO A 101 4.28 -9.73 -14.76
C PRO A 101 4.99 -8.62 -13.97
N VAL A 102 4.67 -7.36 -14.30
CA VAL A 102 5.16 -6.18 -13.60
C VAL A 102 3.98 -5.25 -13.32
N SER A 103 3.60 -5.12 -12.06
CA SER A 103 2.62 -4.12 -11.64
C SER A 103 3.29 -2.85 -11.13
N VAL A 104 2.52 -1.79 -11.00
CA VAL A 104 2.97 -0.53 -10.38
C VAL A 104 1.93 0.02 -9.42
N ARG A 105 2.37 0.43 -8.23
CA ARG A 105 1.57 1.24 -7.32
C ARG A 105 1.40 2.63 -7.93
N TYR A 106 0.14 3.09 -7.97
CA TYR A 106 -0.24 4.28 -8.69
C TYR A 106 -1.21 5.17 -7.90
N SER A 107 -0.79 6.40 -7.57
CA SER A 107 -1.69 7.41 -7.02
C SER A 107 -2.44 8.10 -8.14
N VAL A 108 -3.77 7.95 -8.16
CA VAL A 108 -4.63 8.54 -9.20
C VAL A 108 -4.61 10.06 -9.13
N VAL A 109 -4.86 10.62 -7.95
CA VAL A 109 -4.78 12.06 -7.68
C VAL A 109 -3.91 12.30 -6.46
N SER A 110 -3.03 13.28 -6.50
CA SER A 110 -2.11 13.57 -5.40
C SER A 110 -2.80 14.06 -4.14
N LYS A 111 -4.01 14.65 -4.26
CA LYS A 111 -4.80 15.21 -3.15
C LYS A 111 -4.01 16.25 -2.35
N THR A 112 -3.19 17.04 -3.03
CA THR A 112 -2.24 17.99 -2.44
C THR A 112 -2.60 19.42 -2.82
N LYS A 113 -2.72 20.30 -1.83
CA LYS A 113 -2.99 21.74 -2.02
C LYS A 113 -1.73 22.57 -2.17
N ASP A 114 -0.66 22.12 -1.50
CA ASP A 114 0.64 22.77 -1.44
C ASP A 114 1.63 21.81 -0.73
N PHE A 115 2.91 22.17 -0.68
CA PHE A 115 3.92 21.38 0.05
C PHE A 115 3.50 21.17 1.52
N ASN A 116 3.49 19.91 1.98
CA ASN A 116 3.01 19.46 3.29
C ASN A 116 1.54 19.85 3.62
N ARG A 117 0.70 20.04 2.60
CA ARG A 117 -0.71 20.41 2.78
C ARG A 117 -1.64 19.58 1.89
N GLY A 118 -2.14 18.49 2.45
CA GLY A 118 -3.12 17.63 1.78
C GLY A 118 -4.55 18.18 1.83
N ALA A 119 -5.40 17.71 0.91
CA ALA A 119 -6.83 18.01 0.85
C ALA A 119 -7.64 16.92 1.56
N LEU A 120 -8.68 17.34 2.30
CA LEU A 120 -9.62 16.45 2.97
C LEU A 120 -10.73 15.96 2.03
N PRO A 121 -11.42 14.85 2.34
CA PRO A 121 -12.60 14.44 1.59
C PRO A 121 -13.66 15.55 1.54
N GLY A 122 -14.16 15.83 0.33
CA GLY A 122 -15.18 16.85 0.11
C GLY A 122 -14.67 18.30 0.16
N GLU A 123 -13.38 18.54 0.33
CA GLU A 123 -12.79 19.88 0.28
C GLU A 123 -12.64 20.36 -1.16
N GLU A 124 -13.05 21.60 -1.43
CA GLU A 124 -12.75 22.29 -2.70
C GLU A 124 -11.34 22.87 -2.64
N TYR A 125 -10.48 22.49 -3.60
CA TYR A 125 -9.10 22.96 -3.67
C TYR A 125 -8.58 22.94 -5.11
N GLN A 126 -7.48 23.64 -5.34
CA GLN A 126 -6.69 23.50 -6.57
C GLN A 126 -5.62 22.44 -6.34
N GLU A 127 -5.59 21.41 -7.19
CA GLU A 127 -4.56 20.36 -7.13
C GLU A 127 -3.19 20.94 -7.48
N PHE A 128 -2.24 20.73 -6.57
CA PHE A 128 -0.84 21.13 -6.74
C PHE A 128 -0.01 20.02 -7.41
N GLY A 129 -0.38 18.76 -7.19
CA GLY A 129 0.29 17.58 -7.73
C GLY A 129 -0.31 17.11 -9.05
N ARG A 130 -0.62 15.81 -9.12
CA ARG A 130 -1.28 15.18 -10.27
C ARG A 130 -2.80 15.33 -10.15
N ASP A 131 -3.42 15.93 -11.16
CA ASP A 131 -4.86 15.99 -11.32
C ASP A 131 -5.41 14.85 -12.21
N TYR A 132 -6.72 14.81 -12.43
CA TYR A 132 -7.36 13.78 -13.27
C TYR A 132 -6.93 13.85 -14.74
N GLN A 133 -6.69 15.04 -15.30
CA GLN A 133 -6.34 15.17 -16.72
C GLN A 133 -4.94 14.64 -16.99
N GLU A 134 -4.01 14.91 -16.08
CA GLU A 134 -2.67 14.36 -16.15
C GLU A 134 -2.70 12.86 -15.82
N SER A 135 -3.50 12.43 -14.83
CA SER A 135 -3.63 11.04 -14.41
C SER A 135 -4.06 10.11 -15.54
N GLU A 136 -5.05 10.50 -16.34
CA GLU A 136 -5.48 9.71 -17.49
C GLU A 136 -4.33 9.43 -18.46
N LYS A 137 -3.54 10.46 -18.78
CA LYS A 137 -2.37 10.32 -19.67
C LYS A 137 -1.31 9.43 -19.06
N VAL A 138 -1.02 9.63 -17.76
CA VAL A 138 -0.04 8.83 -17.02
C VAL A 138 -0.42 7.36 -17.02
N ALA A 139 -1.67 7.01 -16.69
CA ALA A 139 -2.14 5.62 -16.67
C ALA A 139 -1.97 4.93 -18.03
N LYS A 140 -2.37 5.61 -19.12
CA LYS A 140 -2.20 5.11 -20.50
C LYS A 140 -0.73 4.92 -20.86
N MET A 141 0.12 5.85 -20.51
CA MET A 141 1.56 5.77 -20.81
C MET A 141 2.25 4.65 -20.01
N LEU A 142 1.82 4.38 -18.78
CA LEU A 142 2.32 3.25 -17.99
C LEU A 142 1.91 1.91 -18.64
N GLU A 143 0.65 1.76 -19.06
CA GLU A 143 0.19 0.59 -19.83
C GLU A 143 1.00 0.42 -21.11
N GLU A 144 1.15 1.47 -21.93
CA GLU A 144 1.91 1.46 -23.17
C GLU A 144 3.41 1.13 -22.95
N ALA A 145 3.97 1.51 -21.81
CA ALA A 145 5.35 1.20 -21.45
C ALA A 145 5.58 -0.28 -21.14
N GLY A 146 4.51 -1.03 -20.79
CA GLY A 146 4.55 -2.47 -20.55
C GLY A 146 4.27 -2.90 -19.10
N TYR A 147 3.68 -2.05 -18.26
CA TYR A 147 3.10 -2.49 -17.00
C TYR A 147 1.87 -3.33 -17.26
N ASP A 148 1.71 -4.43 -16.52
CA ASP A 148 0.64 -5.42 -16.71
C ASP A 148 -0.56 -5.16 -15.78
N MET A 149 -0.42 -4.30 -14.78
CA MET A 149 -1.45 -4.02 -13.78
C MET A 149 -1.17 -2.71 -13.05
N LEU A 150 -2.21 -1.99 -12.65
CA LEU A 150 -2.12 -0.80 -11.80
C LEU A 150 -2.75 -1.10 -10.43
N ASP A 151 -1.97 -0.99 -9.35
CA ASP A 151 -2.47 -1.01 -7.97
C ASP A 151 -2.71 0.42 -7.50
N CYS A 152 -3.98 0.83 -7.46
CA CYS A 152 -4.41 2.20 -7.38
C CYS A 152 -4.95 2.61 -6.01
N ASP A 153 -4.58 3.81 -5.61
CA ASP A 153 -5.20 4.59 -4.53
C ASP A 153 -5.04 6.10 -4.82
N ASN A 154 -5.08 6.96 -3.81
CA ASN A 154 -4.85 8.39 -3.92
C ASN A 154 -3.83 8.86 -2.91
N GLY A 155 -3.36 10.09 -3.11
CA GLY A 155 -2.59 10.82 -2.13
C GLY A 155 -1.10 10.87 -2.39
N SER A 156 -0.44 11.61 -1.52
CA SER A 156 1.00 11.82 -1.50
C SER A 156 1.47 11.89 -0.05
N TYR A 157 2.78 12.11 0.21
CA TYR A 157 3.27 12.41 1.56
C TYR A 157 2.60 13.63 2.19
N ASP A 158 2.20 14.60 1.38
CA ASP A 158 1.48 15.79 1.85
C ASP A 158 0.03 15.46 2.25
N ALA A 159 -0.51 14.36 1.74
CA ALA A 159 -1.89 13.89 1.94
C ALA A 159 -1.93 12.42 2.42
N TRP A 160 -1.05 12.04 3.32
CA TRP A 160 -0.78 10.70 3.84
C TRP A 160 -2.02 9.87 4.26
N TYR A 161 -3.08 10.55 4.66
CA TYR A 161 -4.34 9.92 5.09
C TYR A 161 -5.21 9.41 3.93
N TRP A 162 -4.83 9.61 2.68
CA TRP A 162 -5.48 8.99 1.51
C TRP A 162 -4.93 7.59 1.21
N PRO A 163 -3.61 7.38 1.05
CA PRO A 163 -3.08 6.03 0.84
C PRO A 163 -3.15 5.16 2.09
N HIS A 164 -3.15 5.78 3.27
CA HIS A 164 -3.28 5.11 4.57
C HIS A 164 -4.50 5.58 5.36
N PRO A 165 -5.73 5.35 4.88
CA PRO A 165 -6.91 5.99 5.46
C PRO A 165 -7.12 5.58 6.93
N PRO A 166 -7.15 6.55 7.87
CA PRO A 166 -7.50 6.31 9.27
C PRO A 166 -9.02 6.15 9.47
N VAL A 167 -9.43 5.90 10.71
CA VAL A 167 -10.83 5.58 11.05
C VAL A 167 -11.85 6.65 10.64
N TYR A 168 -11.44 7.90 10.59
CA TYR A 168 -12.31 9.03 10.22
C TYR A 168 -12.44 9.24 8.70
N MET A 169 -11.63 8.58 7.88
CA MET A 169 -11.82 8.58 6.42
C MET A 169 -12.97 7.66 6.03
N PRO A 170 -13.71 7.95 4.97
CA PRO A 170 -14.75 7.04 4.47
C PRO A 170 -14.20 5.64 4.13
N LYS A 171 -15.04 4.61 4.25
CA LYS A 171 -14.72 3.30 3.69
C LYS A 171 -14.61 3.39 2.16
N ALA A 172 -13.71 2.59 1.57
CA ALA A 172 -13.43 2.59 0.14
C ALA A 172 -13.22 3.99 -0.46
N CYS A 173 -12.56 4.89 0.30
CA CYS A 173 -12.45 6.32 -0.02
C CYS A 173 -11.76 6.62 -1.35
N ASN A 174 -11.05 5.66 -1.94
CA ASN A 174 -10.36 5.81 -3.22
C ASN A 174 -11.16 5.25 -4.40
N LEU A 175 -12.26 4.53 -4.15
CA LEU A 175 -12.99 3.77 -5.19
C LEU A 175 -13.46 4.63 -6.34
N GLU A 176 -14.08 5.79 -6.07
CA GLU A 176 -14.60 6.70 -7.11
C GLU A 176 -13.52 7.16 -8.08
N ASP A 177 -12.31 7.39 -7.58
CA ASP A 177 -11.19 7.83 -8.41
C ASP A 177 -10.58 6.67 -9.19
N VAL A 178 -10.48 5.49 -8.56
CA VAL A 178 -9.94 4.28 -9.19
C VAL A 178 -10.87 3.75 -10.29
N GLU A 179 -12.19 3.88 -10.15
CA GLU A 179 -13.16 3.53 -11.21
C GLU A 179 -12.88 4.28 -12.52
N LYS A 180 -12.37 5.50 -12.45
CA LYS A 180 -12.01 6.28 -13.64
C LYS A 180 -10.79 5.67 -14.35
N VAL A 181 -9.81 5.20 -13.57
CA VAL A 181 -8.62 4.53 -14.13
C VAL A 181 -9.03 3.29 -14.95
N LYS A 182 -9.97 2.50 -14.43
CA LYS A 182 -10.49 1.32 -15.14
C LYS A 182 -11.12 1.66 -16.50
N GLN A 183 -11.61 2.87 -16.67
CA GLN A 183 -12.14 3.35 -17.95
C GLN A 183 -11.03 3.81 -18.92
N TRP A 184 -9.84 4.10 -18.42
CA TRP A 184 -8.74 4.65 -19.21
C TRP A 184 -7.78 3.58 -19.75
N VAL A 185 -7.69 2.43 -19.06
CA VAL A 185 -6.73 1.36 -19.37
C VAL A 185 -7.42 0.02 -19.60
N ASN A 186 -6.75 -0.90 -20.31
CA ASN A 186 -7.24 -2.25 -20.57
C ASN A 186 -6.63 -3.30 -19.62
N ILE A 187 -5.55 -2.96 -18.94
CA ILE A 187 -4.91 -3.83 -17.95
C ILE A 187 -5.71 -3.87 -16.64
N PRO A 188 -5.53 -4.91 -15.81
CA PRO A 188 -6.18 -5.02 -14.53
C PRO A 188 -5.89 -3.83 -13.60
N VAL A 189 -6.91 -3.43 -12.84
CA VAL A 189 -6.87 -2.34 -11.86
C VAL A 189 -7.26 -2.84 -10.49
N ILE A 190 -6.37 -2.66 -9.51
CA ILE A 190 -6.64 -2.93 -8.09
C ILE A 190 -7.06 -1.62 -7.42
N CYS A 191 -8.00 -1.69 -6.48
CA CYS A 191 -8.36 -0.57 -5.62
C CYS A 191 -8.00 -0.85 -4.16
N GLY A 192 -7.17 0.01 -3.57
CA GLY A 192 -6.82 0.00 -2.15
C GLY A 192 -7.43 1.16 -1.37
N GLY A 193 -7.33 1.12 -0.03
CA GLY A 193 -7.72 2.24 0.85
C GLY A 193 -9.03 2.06 1.62
N ARG A 194 -8.95 1.50 2.85
CA ARG A 194 -10.12 1.17 3.69
C ARG A 194 -11.21 0.39 2.94
N PHE A 195 -10.80 -0.36 1.95
CA PHE A 195 -11.64 -1.23 1.15
C PHE A 195 -11.51 -2.65 1.74
N ASP A 196 -12.28 -2.93 2.78
CA ASP A 196 -12.23 -4.15 3.60
C ASP A 196 -13.61 -4.81 3.73
N ASP A 197 -14.50 -4.50 2.78
CA ASP A 197 -15.85 -5.03 2.66
C ASP A 197 -15.90 -5.94 1.42
N PRO A 198 -15.87 -7.28 1.59
CA PRO A 198 -15.85 -8.21 0.47
C PRO A 198 -17.13 -8.19 -0.37
N GLU A 199 -18.31 -7.93 0.23
CA GLU A 199 -19.57 -7.84 -0.52
C GLU A 199 -19.57 -6.62 -1.45
N LEU A 200 -19.10 -5.47 -0.94
CA LEU A 200 -18.92 -4.27 -1.76
C LEU A 200 -17.91 -4.53 -2.87
N ALA A 201 -16.77 -5.19 -2.55
CA ALA A 201 -15.76 -5.52 -3.54
C ALA A 201 -16.31 -6.41 -4.66
N GLU A 202 -17.02 -7.47 -4.33
CA GLU A 202 -17.64 -8.37 -5.32
C GLU A 202 -18.63 -7.63 -6.22
N LYS A 203 -19.46 -6.76 -5.63
CA LYS A 203 -20.40 -5.92 -6.37
C LYS A 203 -19.69 -5.01 -7.38
N GLU A 204 -18.63 -4.33 -6.96
CA GLU A 204 -17.92 -3.37 -7.82
C GLU A 204 -17.06 -4.07 -8.90
N ILE A 205 -16.51 -5.25 -8.59
CA ILE A 205 -15.85 -6.12 -9.57
C ILE A 205 -16.87 -6.64 -10.59
N ALA A 206 -18.02 -7.15 -10.15
CA ALA A 206 -19.08 -7.62 -11.04
C ALA A 206 -19.64 -6.51 -11.93
N ALA A 207 -19.64 -5.27 -11.47
CA ALA A 207 -20.01 -4.10 -12.24
C ALA A 207 -18.92 -3.63 -13.23
N GLY A 208 -17.73 -4.25 -13.23
CA GLY A 208 -16.61 -3.91 -14.10
C GLY A 208 -15.92 -2.58 -13.78
N LYS A 209 -16.06 -2.11 -12.55
CA LYS A 209 -15.47 -0.84 -12.10
C LYS A 209 -14.02 -0.96 -11.63
N ILE A 210 -13.66 -2.12 -11.13
CA ILE A 210 -12.31 -2.55 -10.74
C ILE A 210 -12.16 -4.03 -11.05
N ASP A 211 -10.93 -4.55 -11.02
CA ASP A 211 -10.69 -5.99 -11.22
C ASP A 211 -10.39 -6.71 -9.90
N MET A 212 -9.80 -6.02 -8.93
CA MET A 212 -9.40 -6.60 -7.65
C MET A 212 -9.49 -5.59 -6.50
N MET A 213 -9.70 -6.11 -5.30
CA MET A 213 -9.62 -5.36 -4.05
C MET A 213 -8.23 -5.52 -3.42
N GLY A 214 -7.57 -4.41 -3.11
CA GLY A 214 -6.30 -4.37 -2.39
C GLY A 214 -6.48 -4.34 -0.88
N MET A 215 -5.96 -5.31 -0.14
CA MET A 215 -6.03 -5.41 1.31
C MET A 215 -4.64 -5.51 1.94
N GLY A 216 -4.27 -4.52 2.77
CA GLY A 216 -3.06 -4.60 3.60
C GLY A 216 -3.39 -4.81 5.08
N ARG A 217 -3.81 -3.73 5.75
CA ARG A 217 -4.12 -3.73 7.19
C ARG A 217 -5.22 -4.70 7.64
N PRO A 218 -6.28 -4.99 6.86
CA PRO A 218 -7.24 -6.02 7.18
C PRO A 218 -6.60 -7.40 7.38
N LEU A 219 -5.60 -7.76 6.58
CA LEU A 219 -4.87 -9.03 6.69
C LEU A 219 -3.90 -9.07 7.89
N LEU A 220 -3.48 -7.93 8.43
CA LEU A 220 -2.78 -7.88 9.72
C LEU A 220 -3.72 -8.16 10.90
N ALA A 221 -4.97 -7.67 10.79
CA ALA A 221 -6.00 -7.95 11.80
C ALA A 221 -6.48 -9.40 11.73
N ASP A 222 -6.72 -9.91 10.52
CA ASP A 222 -7.14 -11.28 10.26
C ASP A 222 -6.46 -11.86 9.02
N PRO A 223 -5.36 -12.62 9.17
CA PRO A 223 -4.66 -13.20 8.03
C PRO A 223 -5.51 -14.21 7.22
N ASP A 224 -6.57 -14.74 7.82
CA ASP A 224 -7.45 -15.73 7.21
C ASP A 224 -8.75 -15.11 6.65
N LEU A 225 -8.84 -13.79 6.56
CA LEU A 225 -10.04 -13.05 6.16
C LEU A 225 -10.63 -13.58 4.86
N ALA A 226 -9.81 -13.70 3.81
CA ALA A 226 -10.29 -14.12 2.49
C ALA A 226 -10.85 -15.55 2.50
N ASN A 227 -10.21 -16.49 3.23
CA ASN A 227 -10.71 -17.85 3.40
C ASN A 227 -12.02 -17.88 4.18
N LYS A 228 -12.10 -17.13 5.28
CA LYS A 228 -13.33 -17.02 6.09
C LYS A 228 -14.49 -16.50 5.27
N PHE A 229 -14.27 -15.47 4.48
CA PHE A 229 -15.29 -14.96 3.57
C PHE A 229 -15.73 -16.04 2.55
N LYS A 230 -14.77 -16.68 1.89
CA LYS A 230 -15.05 -17.77 0.92
C LYS A 230 -15.83 -18.94 1.52
N GLU A 231 -15.67 -19.19 2.82
CA GLU A 231 -16.29 -20.29 3.57
C GLU A 231 -17.63 -19.88 4.23
N GLY A 232 -18.10 -18.64 4.08
CA GLY A 232 -19.31 -18.12 4.73
C GLY A 232 -19.17 -17.98 6.25
N ARG A 233 -17.98 -17.63 6.73
CA ARG A 233 -17.63 -17.44 8.15
C ARG A 233 -17.34 -15.98 8.48
N GLU A 234 -18.13 -15.06 7.96
CA GLU A 234 -17.92 -13.61 8.11
C GLU A 234 -17.93 -13.18 9.58
N ASP A 235 -18.79 -13.80 10.41
CA ASP A 235 -18.88 -13.53 11.86
C ASP A 235 -17.57 -13.86 12.60
N ASP A 236 -16.71 -14.70 12.03
CA ASP A 236 -15.40 -15.05 12.59
C ASP A 236 -14.31 -14.06 12.19
N ILE A 237 -14.58 -13.11 11.28
CA ILE A 237 -13.59 -12.16 10.80
C ILE A 237 -13.29 -11.11 11.87
N ARG A 238 -12.00 -10.93 12.18
CA ARG A 238 -11.52 -9.84 13.02
C ARG A 238 -11.32 -8.59 12.15
N PRO A 239 -12.21 -7.59 12.20
CA PRO A 239 -12.15 -6.43 11.32
C PRO A 239 -10.99 -5.51 11.67
N CYS A 240 -10.37 -4.88 10.66
CA CYS A 240 -9.46 -3.78 10.90
C CYS A 240 -10.23 -2.52 11.29
N ILE A 241 -9.89 -1.88 12.41
CA ILE A 241 -10.53 -0.64 12.87
C ILE A 241 -9.81 0.62 12.38
N SER A 242 -8.84 0.50 11.51
CA SER A 242 -8.06 1.62 10.93
C SER A 242 -7.45 2.56 11.97
N CYS A 243 -7.04 2.04 13.13
CA CYS A 243 -6.49 2.81 14.25
C CYS A 243 -5.02 3.21 14.07
N HIS A 244 -4.30 2.58 13.16
CA HIS A 244 -2.85 2.73 12.88
C HIS A 244 -1.90 2.42 14.05
N PHE A 245 -2.41 2.14 15.25
CA PHE A 245 -1.64 2.09 16.49
C PHE A 245 -0.53 1.03 16.50
N GLY A 246 -0.84 -0.18 16.04
CA GLY A 246 0.11 -1.31 16.05
C GLY A 246 0.87 -1.52 14.73
N CYS A 247 0.38 -0.98 13.65
CA CYS A 247 0.99 -1.08 12.31
C CYS A 247 1.77 0.20 11.96
N LEU A 248 1.17 1.18 11.30
CA LEU A 248 1.86 2.37 10.82
C LEU A 248 2.59 3.15 11.91
N ALA A 249 1.98 3.37 13.09
CA ALA A 249 2.63 4.13 14.15
C ALA A 249 3.92 3.46 14.66
N ARG A 250 4.04 2.14 14.55
CA ARG A 250 5.27 1.44 14.95
C ARG A 250 6.41 1.57 13.97
N ILE A 251 6.13 1.70 12.69
CA ILE A 251 7.15 1.95 11.67
C ILE A 251 7.93 3.24 11.98
N PHE A 252 7.23 4.25 12.48
CA PHE A 252 7.83 5.54 12.86
C PHE A 252 8.46 5.58 14.26
N GLN A 253 8.32 4.51 15.06
CA GLN A 253 8.98 4.39 16.36
C GLN A 253 10.37 3.77 16.19
N VAL A 254 11.31 4.56 15.70
CA VAL A 254 12.69 4.14 15.50
C VAL A 254 13.46 4.26 16.82
N ASP A 255 14.13 3.19 17.23
CA ASP A 255 15.13 3.26 18.27
C ASP A 255 16.39 3.94 17.71
N MET A 256 16.67 5.16 18.14
CA MET A 256 17.79 5.96 17.64
C MET A 256 19.16 5.35 17.94
N LYS A 257 19.27 4.38 18.87
CA LYS A 257 20.52 3.69 19.18
C LYS A 257 20.80 2.53 18.25
N THR A 258 19.75 1.79 17.92
CA THR A 258 19.85 0.58 17.07
C THR A 258 19.48 0.85 15.63
N MET A 259 18.91 2.02 15.33
CA MET A 259 18.33 2.40 14.03
C MET A 259 17.29 1.37 13.52
N SER A 260 16.67 0.62 14.44
CA SER A 260 15.63 -0.34 14.14
C SER A 260 14.24 0.22 14.48
N SER A 261 13.26 -0.03 13.64
CA SER A 261 11.85 0.20 13.97
C SER A 261 11.35 -0.88 14.93
N LYS A 262 10.29 -0.58 15.66
CA LYS A 262 9.58 -1.62 16.43
C LYS A 262 8.90 -2.61 15.48
N ASP A 263 8.85 -3.88 15.89
CA ASP A 263 8.13 -4.91 15.16
C ASP A 263 6.66 -4.53 14.97
N ILE A 264 6.13 -4.86 13.81
CA ILE A 264 4.72 -4.65 13.48
C ILE A 264 3.83 -5.41 14.47
N SER A 265 2.69 -4.82 14.82
CA SER A 265 1.66 -5.46 15.62
C SER A 265 0.27 -4.97 15.20
N CYS A 266 -0.77 -5.55 15.76
CA CYS A 266 -2.14 -5.09 15.57
C CYS A 266 -2.84 -4.93 16.93
N ALA A 267 -3.61 -3.85 17.08
CA ALA A 267 -4.37 -3.60 18.31
C ALA A 267 -5.43 -4.69 18.58
N LEU A 268 -5.93 -5.34 17.52
CA LEU A 268 -6.96 -6.38 17.62
C LEU A 268 -6.41 -7.80 17.47
N ASN A 269 -5.24 -7.98 16.85
CA ASN A 269 -4.62 -9.27 16.65
C ASN A 269 -3.33 -9.38 17.45
N PRO A 270 -3.33 -9.99 18.65
CA PRO A 270 -2.14 -10.12 19.49
C PRO A 270 -1.06 -11.01 18.85
N ARG A 271 -1.40 -11.80 17.82
CA ARG A 271 -0.48 -12.66 17.10
C ARG A 271 0.28 -11.95 15.97
N CYS A 272 -0.21 -10.79 15.53
CA CYS A 272 0.41 -10.05 14.42
C CYS A 272 1.87 -9.71 14.72
N GLY A 273 2.79 -10.19 13.87
CA GLY A 273 4.24 -10.10 14.06
C GLY A 273 4.83 -11.05 15.10
N MET A 274 3.99 -11.91 15.70
CA MET A 274 4.38 -12.86 16.76
C MET A 274 3.85 -14.27 16.49
N GLU A 275 3.56 -14.59 15.23
CA GLU A 275 2.89 -15.84 14.82
C GLU A 275 3.65 -17.08 15.28
N ASN A 276 4.98 -17.05 15.21
CA ASN A 276 5.83 -18.15 15.65
C ASN A 276 5.86 -18.35 17.17
N HIS A 277 5.57 -17.30 17.95
CA HIS A 277 5.58 -17.35 19.41
C HIS A 277 4.20 -17.65 20.01
N TYR A 278 3.14 -17.12 19.38
CA TYR A 278 1.75 -17.24 19.84
C TYR A 278 0.92 -18.19 18.97
N ASN A 279 1.54 -19.26 18.50
CA ASN A 279 0.80 -20.28 17.75
C ASN A 279 -0.23 -20.99 18.63
N ILE A 280 -1.49 -21.02 18.18
CA ILE A 280 -2.58 -21.68 18.89
C ILE A 280 -2.60 -23.15 18.47
N THR A 281 -1.91 -24.00 19.25
CA THR A 281 -1.89 -25.45 19.05
C THR A 281 -2.78 -26.16 20.07
N LYS A 282 -3.26 -27.35 19.75
CA LYS A 282 -3.98 -28.18 20.72
C LYS A 282 -3.09 -28.46 21.91
N ALA A 283 -3.68 -28.47 23.10
CA ALA A 283 -2.97 -28.77 24.34
C ALA A 283 -2.74 -30.28 24.47
N ASP A 284 -1.55 -30.66 24.96
CA ASP A 284 -1.22 -32.08 25.22
C ASP A 284 -2.12 -32.67 26.31
N VAL A 285 -2.51 -31.84 27.28
CA VAL A 285 -3.39 -32.21 28.38
C VAL A 285 -4.59 -31.31 28.42
N ILE A 286 -5.78 -31.85 28.22
CA ILE A 286 -7.05 -31.13 28.33
C ILE A 286 -7.33 -30.83 29.80
N LYS A 287 -7.61 -29.58 30.11
CA LYS A 287 -7.96 -29.10 31.47
C LYS A 287 -9.34 -28.47 31.46
N LYS A 288 -9.95 -28.48 32.65
CA LYS A 288 -11.10 -27.61 32.95
C LYS A 288 -10.57 -26.27 33.49
N VAL A 289 -10.93 -25.17 32.82
CA VAL A 289 -10.43 -23.82 33.11
C VAL A 289 -11.60 -22.93 33.48
N ALA A 290 -11.54 -22.32 34.64
CA ALA A 290 -12.46 -21.27 35.04
C ALA A 290 -11.86 -19.90 34.69
N VAL A 291 -12.58 -19.09 33.93
CA VAL A 291 -12.22 -17.71 33.63
C VAL A 291 -13.18 -16.79 34.40
N VAL A 292 -12.66 -15.94 35.29
CA VAL A 292 -13.44 -15.00 36.08
C VAL A 292 -13.28 -13.60 35.49
N GLY A 293 -14.39 -13.02 35.08
CA GLY A 293 -14.48 -11.75 34.34
C GLY A 293 -14.70 -11.94 32.84
N GLY A 294 -15.89 -11.56 32.36
CA GLY A 294 -16.31 -11.66 30.95
C GLY A 294 -15.93 -10.43 30.10
N GLY A 295 -15.06 -9.55 30.58
CA GLY A 295 -14.51 -8.46 29.79
C GLY A 295 -13.63 -8.96 28.63
N ILE A 296 -13.12 -8.04 27.80
CA ILE A 296 -12.35 -8.35 26.55
C ILE A 296 -11.21 -9.34 26.83
N ALA A 297 -10.45 -9.16 27.91
CA ALA A 297 -9.33 -10.03 28.26
C ALA A 297 -9.80 -11.45 28.65
N GLY A 298 -10.87 -11.55 29.43
CA GLY A 298 -11.44 -12.86 29.84
C GLY A 298 -12.07 -13.60 28.66
N MET A 299 -12.81 -12.91 27.81
CA MET A 299 -13.37 -13.51 26.59
C MET A 299 -12.28 -14.03 25.66
N GLU A 300 -11.19 -13.27 25.42
CA GLU A 300 -10.08 -13.74 24.57
C GLU A 300 -9.32 -14.91 25.23
N ALA A 301 -9.10 -14.88 26.54
CA ALA A 301 -8.50 -15.99 27.26
C ALA A 301 -9.36 -17.27 27.15
N ALA A 302 -10.67 -17.16 27.33
CA ALA A 302 -11.61 -18.25 27.18
C ALA A 302 -11.61 -18.81 25.73
N ARG A 303 -11.66 -17.93 24.74
CA ARG A 303 -11.62 -18.28 23.32
C ARG A 303 -10.35 -19.05 22.97
N VAL A 304 -9.19 -18.55 23.35
CA VAL A 304 -7.89 -19.20 23.05
C VAL A 304 -7.79 -20.54 23.77
N ALA A 305 -8.21 -20.61 25.04
CA ALA A 305 -8.19 -21.86 25.78
C ALA A 305 -9.13 -22.92 25.17
N ALA A 306 -10.32 -22.51 24.68
CA ALA A 306 -11.24 -23.39 23.96
C ALA A 306 -10.65 -23.87 22.63
N LEU A 307 -10.04 -23.00 21.86
CA LEU A 307 -9.33 -23.37 20.61
C LEU A 307 -8.22 -24.37 20.87
N ARG A 308 -7.54 -24.30 22.02
CA ARG A 308 -6.55 -25.28 22.45
C ARG A 308 -7.14 -26.61 22.93
N GLY A 309 -8.47 -26.70 23.05
CA GLY A 309 -9.20 -27.91 23.40
C GLY A 309 -9.57 -28.04 24.87
N HIS A 310 -9.30 -27.03 25.69
CA HIS A 310 -9.72 -27.04 27.10
C HIS A 310 -11.24 -26.90 27.24
N SER A 311 -11.80 -27.43 28.37
CA SER A 311 -13.17 -27.16 28.79
C SER A 311 -13.21 -25.84 29.58
N ILE A 312 -14.07 -24.89 29.18
CA ILE A 312 -14.06 -23.53 29.72
C ILE A 312 -15.38 -23.22 30.42
N ASP A 313 -15.30 -22.72 31.64
CA ASP A 313 -16.40 -22.04 32.34
C ASP A 313 -16.03 -20.56 32.48
N LEU A 314 -16.78 -19.67 31.83
CA LEU A 314 -16.61 -18.22 31.92
C LEU A 314 -17.68 -17.63 32.87
N TYR A 315 -17.23 -16.90 33.85
CA TYR A 315 -18.09 -16.22 34.86
C TYR A 315 -17.92 -14.71 34.73
N GLU A 316 -19.06 -13.98 34.72
CA GLU A 316 -19.12 -12.51 34.76
C GLU A 316 -19.69 -12.04 36.10
#